data_8e825594abc79521a3c7d86267a4c911
#
_entry.id   8e825594abc79521a3c7d86267a4c911
#
_cell.length_a   1.000
_cell.length_b   1.000
_cell.length_c   1.000
_cell.angle_alpha   90.00
_cell.angle_beta   90.00
_cell.angle_gamma   90.00
#
_symmetry.space_group_name_H-M   'P 1'
#
loop_
_entity.id
_entity.type
_entity.pdbx_description
1 polymer ?
#
loop_
_entity_poly.entity_id
_entity_poly.type
_entity_poly.pdbx_seq_one_letter_code
_entity_poly.pdbx_strand_id
1 'polypeptide(L)'
;MMVGTFSTVQAKELVGKDHWKVSFDGSQMTTNFGKDQMNDELSNIQPGDSMTLKVKIENKNSQYTDWYMTNEIIKTLEDGSKATNGAYEYRLAYVDSQNNETLIYDSSTVGGDSSQGLKEIKGLDDYFYLGRLAKNDVGYVTLTLSVDGETQGNSYQATMAQLEMNFAVENVSNPAVTVN
;
A
#
# COMPACT_ATOMS: atom_id res chain seq x y z
N MET A 1 -45.50 -17.60 -12.37
CA MET A 1 -44.03 -17.84 -12.47
C MET A 1 -43.33 -16.56 -12.09
N MET A 2 -42.81 -16.47 -10.89
CA MET A 2 -42.02 -15.31 -10.48
C MET A 2 -40.59 -15.48 -11.01
N VAL A 3 -40.20 -14.65 -11.94
CA VAL A 3 -38.80 -14.52 -12.34
C VAL A 3 -38.15 -13.65 -11.28
N GLY A 4 -37.42 -14.30 -10.37
CA GLY A 4 -36.58 -13.59 -9.43
C GLY A 4 -35.47 -12.87 -10.20
N THR A 5 -35.49 -11.55 -10.22
CA THR A 5 -34.34 -10.76 -10.64
C THR A 5 -33.25 -10.93 -9.61
N PHE A 6 -32.27 -11.76 -9.92
CA PHE A 6 -31.01 -11.74 -9.20
C PHE A 6 -30.33 -10.40 -9.54
N SER A 7 -30.35 -9.43 -8.62
CA SER A 7 -29.46 -8.30 -8.73
C SER A 7 -28.05 -8.82 -8.44
N THR A 8 -27.28 -9.07 -9.48
CA THR A 8 -25.85 -9.23 -9.38
C THR A 8 -25.29 -7.91 -8.88
N VAL A 9 -24.85 -7.89 -7.60
CA VAL A 9 -24.02 -6.80 -7.09
C VAL A 9 -22.72 -6.90 -7.88
N GLN A 10 -22.58 -6.04 -8.89
CA GLN A 10 -21.32 -5.96 -9.61
C GLN A 10 -20.26 -5.43 -8.65
N ALA A 11 -19.16 -6.17 -8.50
CA ALA A 11 -17.98 -5.70 -7.82
C ALA A 11 -17.57 -4.35 -8.41
N LYS A 12 -17.53 -3.31 -7.59
CA LYS A 12 -17.06 -2.00 -8.00
C LYS A 12 -15.56 -1.95 -7.79
N GLU A 13 -14.84 -1.60 -8.85
CA GLU A 13 -13.46 -1.17 -8.73
C GLU A 13 -13.46 0.31 -8.36
N LEU A 14 -13.14 0.60 -7.11
CA LEU A 14 -13.00 1.96 -6.61
C LEU A 14 -11.56 2.40 -6.82
N VAL A 15 -11.37 3.49 -7.53
CA VAL A 15 -10.07 4.16 -7.60
C VAL A 15 -10.03 5.20 -6.49
N GLY A 16 -9.18 4.97 -5.51
CA GLY A 16 -8.92 5.96 -4.46
C GLY A 16 -8.31 7.23 -5.05
N LYS A 17 -8.26 8.28 -4.25
CA LYS A 17 -7.64 9.54 -4.69
C LYS A 17 -6.22 9.30 -5.18
N ASP A 18 -5.90 9.75 -6.36
CA ASP A 18 -4.64 9.54 -7.06
C ASP A 18 -3.62 10.68 -6.85
N HIS A 19 -3.97 11.68 -6.04
CA HIS A 19 -3.16 12.87 -5.79
C HIS A 19 -2.39 12.85 -4.46
N TRP A 20 -2.44 11.75 -3.73
CA TRP A 20 -1.62 11.60 -2.52
C TRP A 20 -0.17 11.48 -2.88
N LYS A 21 0.65 12.26 -2.20
CA LYS A 21 2.09 12.26 -2.45
C LYS A 21 2.90 12.51 -1.19
N VAL A 22 4.11 11.97 -1.22
CA VAL A 22 5.20 12.25 -0.30
C VAL A 22 6.35 12.80 -1.10
N SER A 23 6.86 13.97 -0.74
CA SER A 23 7.98 14.63 -1.41
C SER A 23 9.13 14.85 -0.44
N PHE A 24 10.36 14.72 -0.93
CA PHE A 24 11.56 15.00 -0.15
C PHE A 24 12.47 15.96 -0.93
N ASP A 25 12.86 17.08 -0.30
CA ASP A 25 13.66 18.13 -0.91
C ASP A 25 15.17 18.07 -0.58
N GLY A 26 15.56 17.07 0.18
CA GLY A 26 16.94 16.89 0.68
C GLY A 26 17.11 17.18 2.16
N SER A 27 16.16 17.89 2.77
CA SER A 27 16.13 18.18 4.20
C SER A 27 14.82 17.86 4.88
N GLN A 28 13.68 18.03 4.17
CA GLN A 28 12.35 17.82 4.71
C GLN A 28 11.52 16.91 3.82
N MET A 29 10.80 16.01 4.47
CA MET A 29 9.77 15.18 3.85
C MET A 29 8.40 15.81 4.13
N THR A 30 7.62 16.05 3.07
CA THR A 30 6.28 16.61 3.15
C THR A 30 5.26 15.65 2.59
N THR A 31 4.10 15.55 3.24
CA THR A 31 2.98 14.72 2.82
C THR A 31 1.72 15.57 2.69
N ASN A 32 0.85 15.24 1.75
CA ASN A 32 -0.46 15.90 1.60
C ASN A 32 -1.64 15.01 2.03
N PHE A 33 -1.37 13.93 2.73
CA PHE A 33 -2.39 13.03 3.27
C PHE A 33 -1.95 12.49 4.63
N GLY A 34 -2.87 11.89 5.35
CA GLY A 34 -2.63 11.22 6.61
C GLY A 34 -3.63 10.11 6.84
N LYS A 35 -3.64 9.59 8.06
CA LYS A 35 -4.52 8.49 8.46
C LYS A 35 -6.00 8.80 8.22
N ASP A 36 -6.44 10.01 8.53
CA ASP A 36 -7.84 10.40 8.40
C ASP A 36 -8.31 10.37 6.94
N GLN A 37 -7.49 10.88 6.01
CA GLN A 37 -7.79 10.85 4.59
C GLN A 37 -7.85 9.43 4.04
N MET A 38 -6.96 8.54 4.49
CA MET A 38 -7.00 7.13 4.12
C MET A 38 -8.25 6.44 4.65
N ASN A 39 -8.64 6.73 5.89
CA ASN A 39 -9.84 6.19 6.49
C ASN A 39 -11.10 6.64 5.75
N ASP A 40 -11.17 7.89 5.34
CA ASP A 40 -12.29 8.42 4.57
C ASP A 40 -12.47 7.67 3.24
N GLU A 41 -11.38 7.39 2.53
CA GLU A 41 -11.45 6.60 1.29
C GLU A 41 -11.86 5.15 1.56
N LEU A 42 -11.26 4.51 2.56
CA LEU A 42 -11.51 3.11 2.89
C LEU A 42 -12.92 2.89 3.44
N SER A 43 -13.53 3.90 4.06
CA SER A 43 -14.90 3.80 4.58
C SER A 43 -15.95 3.59 3.48
N ASN A 44 -15.60 3.89 2.23
CA ASN A 44 -16.49 3.71 1.07
C ASN A 44 -16.50 2.27 0.53
N ILE A 45 -15.57 1.43 0.92
CA ILE A 45 -15.50 0.05 0.46
C ILE A 45 -16.60 -0.79 1.09
N GLN A 46 -17.26 -1.61 0.28
CA GLN A 46 -18.33 -2.51 0.70
C GLN A 46 -17.98 -3.96 0.32
N PRO A 47 -18.63 -4.95 0.93
CA PRO A 47 -18.48 -6.34 0.51
C PRO A 47 -18.68 -6.50 -1.01
N GLY A 48 -17.75 -7.19 -1.65
CA GLY A 48 -17.71 -7.35 -3.12
C GLY A 48 -16.93 -6.28 -3.86
N ASP A 49 -16.57 -5.18 -3.21
CA ASP A 49 -15.78 -4.12 -3.82
C ASP A 49 -14.28 -4.40 -3.76
N SER A 50 -13.55 -3.83 -4.71
CA SER A 50 -12.11 -3.66 -4.62
C SER A 50 -11.75 -2.18 -4.72
N MET A 51 -10.67 -1.79 -4.05
CA MET A 51 -10.17 -0.42 -4.05
C MET A 51 -8.66 -0.41 -4.22
N THR A 52 -8.16 0.47 -5.08
CA THR A 52 -6.74 0.73 -5.20
C THR A 52 -6.42 2.13 -4.71
N LEU A 53 -5.55 2.20 -3.70
CA LEU A 53 -4.95 3.43 -3.21
C LEU A 53 -3.57 3.61 -3.84
N LYS A 54 -3.27 4.82 -4.28
CA LYS A 54 -2.02 5.13 -4.94
C LYS A 54 -1.36 6.33 -4.27
N VAL A 55 -0.11 6.16 -3.85
CA VAL A 55 0.70 7.22 -3.24
C VAL A 55 1.94 7.44 -4.09
N LYS A 56 2.11 8.66 -4.58
CA LYS A 56 3.30 9.07 -5.30
C LYS A 56 4.42 9.41 -4.32
N ILE A 57 5.60 8.86 -4.52
CA ILE A 57 6.80 9.31 -3.83
C ILE A 57 7.70 10.08 -4.81
N GLU A 58 8.25 11.19 -4.36
CA GLU A 58 8.90 12.14 -5.24
C GLU A 58 10.21 12.64 -4.62
N ASN A 59 11.32 12.39 -5.32
CA ASN A 59 12.63 12.92 -4.95
C ASN A 59 12.86 14.28 -5.62
N LYS A 60 12.71 15.35 -4.86
CA LYS A 60 13.04 16.73 -5.30
C LYS A 60 14.47 17.15 -4.95
N ASN A 61 15.25 16.25 -4.36
CA ASN A 61 16.64 16.48 -4.02
C ASN A 61 17.55 16.34 -5.24
N SER A 62 18.69 16.97 -5.19
CA SER A 62 19.75 16.84 -6.21
C SER A 62 20.54 15.54 -6.12
N GLN A 63 20.42 14.82 -5.01
CA GLN A 63 21.07 13.54 -4.75
C GLN A 63 20.10 12.38 -4.94
N TYR A 64 20.66 11.16 -5.04
CA TYR A 64 19.85 9.94 -4.92
C TYR A 64 19.25 9.83 -3.54
N THR A 65 18.07 9.24 -3.46
CA THR A 65 17.38 8.95 -2.20
C THR A 65 16.92 7.51 -2.15
N ASP A 66 17.12 6.87 -1.00
CA ASP A 66 16.55 5.56 -0.70
C ASP A 66 15.27 5.73 0.13
N TRP A 67 14.21 5.07 -0.31
CA TRP A 67 12.89 5.17 0.28
C TRP A 67 12.48 3.90 0.98
N TYR A 68 11.82 4.08 2.11
CA TYR A 68 11.38 3.01 3.00
C TYR A 68 9.93 3.25 3.43
N MET A 69 9.25 2.17 3.79
CA MET A 69 7.98 2.19 4.51
C MET A 69 8.09 1.50 5.86
N THR A 70 7.26 1.90 6.83
CA THR A 70 7.19 1.19 8.11
C THR A 70 6.48 -0.14 7.95
N ASN A 71 6.92 -1.14 8.72
CA ASN A 71 6.32 -2.48 8.74
C ASN A 71 4.91 -2.51 9.34
N GLU A 72 4.50 -1.47 10.04
CA GLU A 72 3.18 -1.40 10.68
C GLU A 72 2.02 -1.59 9.71
N ILE A 73 2.16 -1.11 8.47
CA ILE A 73 1.12 -1.30 7.46
C ILE A 73 0.85 -2.79 7.22
N ILE A 74 1.89 -3.60 7.09
CA ILE A 74 1.75 -5.03 6.81
C ILE A 74 1.11 -5.74 7.99
N LYS A 75 1.53 -5.41 9.20
CA LYS A 75 0.94 -5.97 10.42
C LYS A 75 -0.55 -5.63 10.50
N THR A 76 -0.94 -4.40 10.21
CA THR A 76 -2.34 -3.98 10.21
C THR A 76 -3.16 -4.75 9.16
N LEU A 77 -2.60 -4.94 7.96
CA LEU A 77 -3.25 -5.70 6.90
C LEU A 77 -3.40 -7.19 7.24
N GLU A 78 -2.40 -7.78 7.87
CA GLU A 78 -2.46 -9.17 8.34
C GLU A 78 -3.48 -9.35 9.47
N ASP A 79 -3.52 -8.44 10.42
CA ASP A 79 -4.49 -8.46 11.50
C ASP A 79 -5.92 -8.31 10.93
N GLY A 80 -6.08 -7.50 9.89
CA GLY A 80 -7.34 -7.37 9.15
C GLY A 80 -7.76 -8.65 8.46
N SER A 81 -6.84 -9.32 7.80
CA SER A 81 -7.10 -10.61 7.14
C SER A 81 -7.51 -11.68 8.16
N LYS A 82 -6.85 -11.75 9.31
CA LYS A 82 -7.21 -12.68 10.40
C LYS A 82 -8.57 -12.36 11.00
N ALA A 83 -8.86 -11.10 11.27
CA ALA A 83 -10.12 -10.67 11.86
C ALA A 83 -11.33 -11.00 10.98
N THR A 84 -11.15 -11.09 9.68
CA THR A 84 -12.18 -11.40 8.69
C THR A 84 -12.14 -12.84 8.18
N ASN A 85 -11.27 -13.67 8.74
CA ASN A 85 -11.11 -15.07 8.34
C ASN A 85 -10.78 -15.24 6.84
N GLY A 86 -9.97 -14.32 6.29
CA GLY A 86 -9.57 -14.31 4.89
C GLY A 86 -10.57 -13.71 3.91
N ALA A 87 -11.68 -13.16 4.40
CA ALA A 87 -12.65 -12.45 3.54
C ALA A 87 -12.11 -11.12 3.00
N TYR A 88 -10.96 -10.70 3.45
CA TYR A 88 -10.28 -9.47 3.10
C TYR A 88 -8.92 -9.77 2.53
N GLU A 89 -8.74 -9.42 1.27
CA GLU A 89 -7.49 -9.62 0.54
C GLU A 89 -6.84 -8.28 0.23
N TYR A 90 -5.53 -8.26 0.25
CA TYR A 90 -4.77 -7.05 -0.07
C TYR A 90 -3.46 -7.35 -0.79
N ARG A 91 -3.05 -6.39 -1.60
CA ARG A 91 -1.83 -6.43 -2.38
C ARG A 91 -1.11 -5.09 -2.29
N LEU A 92 0.11 -5.11 -1.77
CA LEU A 92 0.96 -3.94 -1.64
C LEU A 92 2.14 -4.07 -2.59
N ALA A 93 2.34 -3.07 -3.44
CA ALA A 93 3.41 -3.07 -4.44
C ALA A 93 4.05 -1.69 -4.56
N TYR A 94 5.28 -1.68 -5.04
CA TYR A 94 6.01 -0.48 -5.43
C TYR A 94 6.23 -0.49 -6.95
N VAL A 95 5.98 0.65 -7.58
CA VAL A 95 6.17 0.84 -9.02
C VAL A 95 7.16 1.98 -9.23
N ASP A 96 8.24 1.69 -9.94
CA ASP A 96 9.27 2.69 -10.26
C ASP A 96 8.85 3.60 -11.42
N SER A 97 9.69 4.59 -11.75
CA SER A 97 9.45 5.53 -12.84
C SER A 97 9.42 4.90 -14.24
N GLN A 98 9.93 3.69 -14.36
CA GLN A 98 9.94 2.90 -15.60
C GLN A 98 8.79 1.89 -15.67
N ASN A 99 7.83 1.97 -14.73
CA ASN A 99 6.72 1.03 -14.59
C ASN A 99 7.12 -0.41 -14.20
N ASN A 100 8.30 -0.60 -13.63
CA ASN A 100 8.66 -1.88 -13.04
C ASN A 100 7.98 -2.02 -11.68
N GLU A 101 7.21 -3.08 -11.52
CA GLU A 101 6.52 -3.37 -10.27
C GLU A 101 7.34 -4.33 -9.41
N THR A 102 7.48 -3.99 -8.13
CA THR A 102 8.00 -4.88 -7.09
C THR A 102 6.89 -5.19 -6.12
N LEU A 103 6.49 -6.45 -6.04
CA LEU A 103 5.51 -6.92 -5.07
C LEU A 103 6.14 -6.90 -3.67
N ILE A 104 5.47 -6.20 -2.73
CA ILE A 104 5.91 -6.14 -1.34
C ILE A 104 5.19 -7.18 -0.51
N TYR A 105 3.87 -7.24 -0.63
CA TYR A 105 3.04 -8.18 0.09
C TYR A 105 1.76 -8.51 -0.67
N ASP A 106 1.36 -9.77 -0.63
CA ASP A 106 0.11 -10.25 -1.22
C ASP A 106 -0.48 -11.33 -0.31
N SER A 107 -1.65 -11.05 0.25
CA SER A 107 -2.31 -11.96 1.19
C SER A 107 -2.76 -13.28 0.55
N SER A 108 -3.00 -13.29 -0.76
CA SER A 108 -3.41 -14.50 -1.47
C SER A 108 -2.28 -15.50 -1.68
N THR A 109 -1.04 -15.01 -1.74
CA THR A 109 0.15 -15.86 -1.97
C THR A 109 0.83 -16.33 -0.70
N VAL A 110 0.71 -15.57 0.37
CA VAL A 110 1.40 -15.84 1.65
C VAL A 110 0.51 -16.53 2.68
N GLY A 111 -0.76 -16.74 2.37
CA GLY A 111 -1.65 -17.61 3.13
C GLY A 111 -2.08 -17.12 4.51
N GLY A 112 -2.14 -15.83 4.74
CA GLY A 112 -2.75 -15.24 5.94
C GLY A 112 -2.07 -15.53 7.27
N ASP A 113 -0.88 -16.12 7.28
CA ASP A 113 -0.07 -16.30 8.49
C ASP A 113 0.91 -15.13 8.64
N SER A 114 0.65 -14.29 9.63
CA SER A 114 1.46 -13.12 9.93
C SER A 114 2.96 -13.43 10.13
N SER A 115 3.27 -14.64 10.56
CA SER A 115 4.65 -15.05 10.76
C SER A 115 5.40 -15.35 9.46
N GLN A 116 4.69 -15.66 8.39
CA GLN A 116 5.30 -15.94 7.09
C GLN A 116 5.45 -14.68 6.22
N GLY A 117 4.45 -13.81 6.20
CA GLY A 117 4.50 -12.56 5.44
C GLY A 117 5.65 -11.65 5.87
N LEU A 118 5.85 -11.49 7.17
CA LEU A 118 6.94 -10.67 7.72
C LEU A 118 8.34 -11.23 7.44
N LYS A 119 8.49 -12.54 7.24
CA LYS A 119 9.79 -13.15 6.93
C LYS A 119 10.27 -12.92 5.51
N GLU A 120 9.36 -12.68 4.59
CA GLU A 120 9.70 -12.46 3.18
C GLU A 120 10.09 -11.00 2.91
N ILE A 121 9.79 -10.10 3.83
CA ILE A 121 10.13 -8.70 3.69
C ILE A 121 11.54 -8.45 4.17
N LYS A 122 12.41 -8.15 3.23
CA LYS A 122 13.78 -7.74 3.52
C LYS A 122 13.78 -6.27 3.92
N GLY A 123 13.93 -5.99 5.21
CA GLY A 123 14.01 -4.64 5.73
C GLY A 123 14.73 -4.59 7.08
N LEU A 124 15.06 -3.40 7.53
CA LEU A 124 15.44 -3.14 8.91
C LEU A 124 14.24 -3.41 9.81
N ASP A 125 14.44 -3.71 11.08
CA ASP A 125 13.41 -4.22 12.00
C ASP A 125 12.05 -3.52 11.93
N ASP A 126 12.02 -2.20 11.70
CA ASP A 126 10.80 -1.41 11.64
C ASP A 126 10.46 -0.87 10.24
N TYR A 127 11.33 -1.07 9.24
CA TYR A 127 11.21 -0.54 7.91
C TYR A 127 11.53 -1.58 6.85
N PHE A 128 10.84 -1.48 5.71
CA PHE A 128 11.23 -2.22 4.51
C PHE A 128 11.57 -1.27 3.37
N TYR A 129 12.54 -1.68 2.56
CA TYR A 129 13.05 -0.91 1.45
C TYR A 129 12.10 -0.93 0.26
N LEU A 130 11.79 0.24 -0.29
CA LEU A 130 10.98 0.39 -1.50
C LEU A 130 11.84 0.44 -2.76
N GLY A 131 12.72 1.41 -2.84
CA GLY A 131 13.57 1.63 -4.01
C GLY A 131 14.39 2.91 -3.91
N ARG A 132 15.26 3.09 -4.88
CA ARG A 132 16.11 4.28 -5.02
C ARG A 132 15.55 5.18 -6.11
N LEU A 133 15.42 6.47 -5.79
CA LEU A 133 15.03 7.50 -6.74
C LEU A 133 16.21 8.41 -7.06
N ALA A 134 16.45 8.65 -8.34
CA ALA A 134 17.37 9.67 -8.82
C ALA A 134 16.77 11.09 -8.64
N LYS A 135 17.55 12.10 -8.95
CA LYS A 135 17.08 13.49 -8.95
C LYS A 135 15.81 13.65 -9.80
N ASN A 136 14.78 14.26 -9.23
CA ASN A 136 13.49 14.52 -9.86
C ASN A 136 12.74 13.26 -10.30
N ASP A 137 13.15 12.10 -9.80
CA ASP A 137 12.49 10.83 -10.09
C ASP A 137 11.30 10.60 -9.17
N VAL A 138 10.38 9.77 -9.62
CA VAL A 138 9.15 9.44 -8.93
C VAL A 138 8.93 7.94 -8.89
N GLY A 139 8.28 7.48 -7.81
CA GLY A 139 7.77 6.12 -7.70
C GLY A 139 6.36 6.16 -7.15
N TYR A 140 5.71 5.01 -7.13
CA TYR A 140 4.35 4.87 -6.61
C TYR A 140 4.27 3.66 -5.68
N VAL A 141 3.58 3.85 -4.57
CA VAL A 141 3.12 2.74 -3.73
C VAL A 141 1.65 2.52 -4.03
N THR A 142 1.29 1.30 -4.38
CA THR A 142 -0.09 0.90 -4.65
C THR A 142 -0.55 -0.12 -3.63
N LEU A 143 -1.71 0.12 -3.03
CA LEU A 143 -2.38 -0.82 -2.14
C LEU A 143 -3.73 -1.15 -2.74
N THR A 144 -3.93 -2.39 -3.13
CA THR A 144 -5.21 -2.91 -3.61
C THR A 144 -5.86 -3.73 -2.52
N LEU A 145 -7.09 -3.41 -2.21
CA LEU A 145 -7.92 -4.04 -1.19
C LEU A 145 -9.14 -4.65 -1.88
N SER A 146 -9.46 -5.90 -1.54
CA SER A 146 -10.66 -6.57 -2.02
C SER A 146 -11.40 -7.18 -0.84
N VAL A 147 -12.70 -6.98 -0.77
CA VAL A 147 -13.56 -7.53 0.28
C VAL A 147 -14.51 -8.55 -0.35
N ASP A 148 -14.51 -9.78 0.17
CA ASP A 148 -15.40 -10.82 -0.30
C ASP A 148 -16.87 -10.36 -0.23
N GLY A 149 -17.62 -10.60 -1.30
CA GLY A 149 -19.04 -10.23 -1.39
C GLY A 149 -19.95 -10.93 -0.40
N GLU A 150 -19.51 -12.06 0.16
CA GLU A 150 -20.23 -12.81 1.19
C GLU A 150 -19.88 -12.37 2.62
N THR A 151 -18.97 -11.39 2.76
CA THR A 151 -18.57 -10.88 4.08
C THR A 151 -19.77 -10.30 4.84
N GLN A 152 -20.02 -10.84 6.00
CA GLN A 152 -21.06 -10.36 6.89
C GLN A 152 -20.43 -9.65 8.11
N GLY A 153 -21.00 -8.50 8.46
CA GLY A 153 -20.52 -7.70 9.58
C GLY A 153 -19.48 -6.65 9.18
N ASN A 154 -19.09 -5.83 10.14
CA ASN A 154 -18.24 -4.65 9.92
C ASN A 154 -16.85 -4.77 10.56
N SER A 155 -16.43 -5.97 10.93
CA SER A 155 -15.14 -6.19 11.61
C SER A 155 -13.94 -5.73 10.77
N TYR A 156 -14.02 -5.84 9.43
CA TYR A 156 -13.00 -5.36 8.51
C TYR A 156 -12.84 -3.83 8.55
N GLN A 157 -13.94 -3.09 8.75
CA GLN A 157 -13.89 -1.62 8.79
C GLN A 157 -13.09 -1.10 9.98
N ALA A 158 -13.24 -1.72 11.14
CA ALA A 158 -12.49 -1.34 12.33
C ALA A 158 -10.98 -1.55 12.16
N THR A 159 -10.57 -2.59 11.45
CA THR A 159 -9.16 -2.87 11.17
C THR A 159 -8.61 -1.93 10.09
N MET A 160 -9.39 -1.67 9.05
CA MET A 160 -9.01 -0.70 8.01
C MET A 160 -8.86 0.73 8.55
N ALA A 161 -9.65 1.10 9.56
CA ALA A 161 -9.56 2.40 10.20
C ALA A 161 -8.21 2.65 10.89
N GLN A 162 -7.41 1.61 11.09
CA GLN A 162 -6.06 1.71 11.66
C GLN A 162 -4.95 1.75 10.59
N LEU A 163 -5.31 1.66 9.31
CA LEU A 163 -4.35 1.65 8.24
C LEU A 163 -3.66 3.01 8.10
N GLU A 164 -2.35 2.99 8.12
CA GLU A 164 -1.50 4.17 7.99
C GLU A 164 -0.28 3.85 7.14
N MET A 165 0.08 4.74 6.22
CA MET A 165 1.29 4.62 5.43
C MET A 165 2.32 5.64 5.90
N ASN A 166 3.38 5.17 6.52
CA ASN A 166 4.50 5.98 6.97
C ASN A 166 5.75 5.67 6.17
N PHE A 167 6.42 6.73 5.72
CA PHE A 167 7.60 6.65 4.88
C PHE A 167 8.82 7.19 5.61
N ALA A 168 9.99 6.67 5.24
CA ALA A 168 11.28 7.21 5.59
C ALA A 168 12.13 7.35 4.33
N VAL A 169 13.06 8.28 4.33
CA VAL A 169 13.93 8.58 3.20
C VAL A 169 15.34 8.91 3.69
N GLU A 170 16.34 8.41 2.96
CA GLU A 170 17.74 8.70 3.21
C GLU A 170 18.37 9.32 1.96
N ASN A 171 19.24 10.33 2.19
CA ASN A 171 20.15 10.80 1.15
C ASN A 171 21.23 9.73 0.88
N VAL A 172 21.46 9.47 -0.38
CA VAL A 172 22.53 8.55 -0.82
C VAL A 172 23.54 9.34 -1.59
N SER A 173 24.79 9.31 -1.15
CA SER A 173 25.93 9.83 -1.94
C SER A 173 25.92 9.13 -3.28
N ASN A 174 26.15 9.85 -4.40
CA ASN A 174 26.24 9.25 -5.71
C ASN A 174 27.10 7.99 -5.63
N PRO A 175 26.56 6.82 -6.04
CA PRO A 175 27.40 5.64 -6.11
C PRO A 175 28.60 6.01 -6.99
N ALA A 176 29.80 5.82 -6.45
CA ALA A 176 31.02 6.06 -7.20
C ALA A 176 30.90 5.33 -8.53
N VAL A 177 31.00 6.08 -9.63
CA VAL A 177 31.14 5.48 -10.96
C VAL A 177 32.42 4.68 -10.90
N THR A 178 32.31 3.38 -10.71
CA THR A 178 33.45 2.49 -10.91
C THR A 178 33.77 2.55 -12.39
N VAL A 179 34.72 3.38 -12.73
CA VAL A 179 35.33 3.37 -14.06
C VAL A 179 36.11 2.07 -14.11
N ASN A 180 35.57 1.09 -14.83
CA ASN A 180 36.33 -0.09 -15.25
C ASN A 180 37.20 0.26 -16.43
#